data_dd3d2261c389b91c274668e4baedb2c2
#
_entry.id   dd3d2261c389b91c274668e4baedb2c2
#
_cell.length_a   1.000
_cell.length_b   1.000
_cell.length_c   1.000
_cell.angle_alpha   90.00
_cell.angle_beta   90.00
_cell.angle_gamma   90.00
#
_symmetry.space_group_name_H-M   'P 1'
#
loop_
_entity.id
_entity.type
_entity.pdbx_description
1 polymer ?
#
loop_
_entity_poly.entity_id
_entity_poly.type
_entity_poly.pdbx_seq_one_letter_code
_entity_poly.pdbx_strand_id
1 'polypeptide(L)'
;MLFQEYYKCGKNKPVISFEIFPPKTDAGFKNLKSTLKDLVGLEPDFITVTYGAMGTTRDRTLEIAALIKNELGVESACHLTCVGASRDELDDTLRRIYDSGLRNIVALRGDPPGGGEFTQPEDGYRYGSDLVRHIREFEAREFGGRTFGVAVGGYPETHPEATGPDEDLANLKNKVDTGADLVITQLFFDNALFFDFEKRTRAAGIETPVIPGLMPILSSKQIERITSMCGASIPPGLRADLDKCRADDDAARRVGIDLCISQAKELLERGVGGIHFYVLNKSDHIKEIMEALPLRRESGYENRVGAGNPGIRL
;
A
#
# COMPACT_ATOMS: atom_id res chain seq x y z
N MET A 1 0.04 -11.35 11.84
CA MET A 1 -1.38 -10.93 11.86
C MET A 1 -1.84 -10.76 10.42
N LEU A 2 -3.04 -11.25 10.05
CA LEU A 2 -3.59 -11.06 8.70
C LEU A 2 -4.31 -9.70 8.58
N PHE A 3 -4.42 -9.18 7.36
CA PHE A 3 -5.06 -7.88 7.11
C PHE A 3 -6.45 -7.75 7.77
N GLN A 4 -7.32 -8.76 7.59
CA GLN A 4 -8.66 -8.72 8.18
C GLN A 4 -8.67 -8.68 9.71
N GLU A 5 -7.59 -9.04 10.37
CA GLU A 5 -7.51 -9.03 11.84
C GLU A 5 -7.23 -7.61 12.39
N TYR A 6 -6.62 -6.74 11.58
CA TYR A 6 -6.39 -5.34 11.96
C TYR A 6 -7.70 -4.54 12.06
N TYR A 7 -8.70 -4.88 11.26
CA TYR A 7 -9.94 -4.12 11.12
C TYR A 7 -11.14 -4.79 11.78
N LYS A 8 -10.94 -5.82 12.62
CA LYS A 8 -12.03 -6.43 13.41
C LYS A 8 -12.58 -5.43 14.42
N CYS A 9 -13.91 -5.43 14.58
CA CYS A 9 -14.62 -4.57 15.53
C CYS A 9 -13.97 -4.61 16.93
N GLY A 10 -13.82 -3.43 17.54
CA GLY A 10 -13.29 -3.27 18.92
C GLY A 10 -11.86 -2.78 19.02
N LYS A 11 -11.16 -2.51 17.93
CA LYS A 11 -9.88 -1.79 18.00
C LYS A 11 -10.14 -0.29 18.18
N ASN A 12 -9.63 0.27 19.28
CA ASN A 12 -9.83 1.68 19.66
C ASN A 12 -8.86 2.64 18.97
N LYS A 13 -8.02 2.17 18.05
CA LYS A 13 -7.06 3.03 17.33
C LYS A 13 -7.11 2.75 15.83
N PRO A 14 -6.92 3.79 15.01
CA PRO A 14 -6.80 3.61 13.57
C PRO A 14 -5.52 2.82 13.24
N VAL A 15 -5.58 2.01 12.19
CA VAL A 15 -4.45 1.25 11.67
C VAL A 15 -3.59 2.15 10.80
N ILE A 16 -2.31 2.23 11.08
CA ILE A 16 -1.35 3.02 10.30
C ILE A 16 -0.43 2.08 9.53
N SER A 17 -0.34 2.27 8.24
CA SER A 17 0.53 1.48 7.38
C SER A 17 1.32 2.33 6.41
N PHE A 18 2.48 1.82 6.03
CA PHE A 18 3.40 2.50 5.11
C PHE A 18 3.62 1.66 3.87
N GLU A 19 3.80 2.31 2.73
CA GLU A 19 4.24 1.68 1.50
C GLU A 19 5.61 2.17 1.08
N ILE A 20 6.49 1.22 0.78
CA ILE A 20 7.83 1.45 0.25
C ILE A 20 8.00 0.71 -1.08
N PHE A 21 9.01 1.09 -1.83
CA PHE A 21 9.36 0.40 -3.07
C PHE A 21 10.81 -0.12 -3.04
N PRO A 22 11.08 -1.26 -3.70
CA PRO A 22 12.42 -1.83 -3.76
C PRO A 22 13.34 -0.92 -4.58
N PRO A 23 14.49 -0.52 -4.04
CA PRO A 23 15.45 0.29 -4.79
C PRO A 23 16.11 -0.51 -5.91
N LYS A 24 16.45 0.18 -7.00
CA LYS A 24 17.05 -0.44 -8.19
C LYS A 24 18.54 -0.77 -8.03
N THR A 25 19.22 -0.17 -7.03
CA THR A 25 20.67 -0.30 -6.82
C THR A 25 21.00 -0.80 -5.41
N ASP A 26 22.17 -1.40 -5.25
CA ASP A 26 22.63 -1.87 -3.93
C ASP A 26 22.92 -0.72 -2.97
N ALA A 27 23.39 0.43 -3.48
CA ALA A 27 23.51 1.65 -2.69
C ALA A 27 22.14 2.13 -2.17
N GLY A 28 21.12 2.10 -3.03
CA GLY A 28 19.74 2.38 -2.64
C GLY A 28 19.21 1.41 -1.59
N PHE A 29 19.59 0.13 -1.66
CA PHE A 29 19.21 -0.86 -0.66
C PHE A 29 19.84 -0.60 0.71
N LYS A 30 21.12 -0.20 0.74
CA LYS A 30 21.76 0.22 1.99
C LYS A 30 21.08 1.43 2.61
N ASN A 31 20.72 2.43 1.80
CA ASN A 31 19.99 3.61 2.27
C ASN A 31 18.59 3.23 2.78
N LEU A 32 17.89 2.33 2.10
CA LEU A 32 16.58 1.86 2.53
C LEU A 32 16.63 1.19 3.90
N LYS A 33 17.68 0.43 4.24
CA LYS A 33 17.83 -0.17 5.59
C LYS A 33 17.87 0.88 6.70
N SER A 34 18.48 2.04 6.46
CA SER A 34 18.44 3.16 7.41
C SER A 34 17.04 3.76 7.51
N THR A 35 16.42 4.06 6.36
CA THR A 35 15.04 4.59 6.31
C THR A 35 14.03 3.66 6.97
N LEU A 36 14.19 2.34 6.81
CA LEU A 36 13.32 1.35 7.46
C LEU A 36 13.40 1.41 8.98
N LYS A 37 14.59 1.62 9.56
CA LYS A 37 14.73 1.78 11.02
C LYS A 37 13.96 2.99 11.51
N ASP A 38 14.03 4.11 10.79
CA ASP A 38 13.29 5.33 11.13
C ASP A 38 11.77 5.10 11.00
N LEU A 39 11.32 4.47 9.90
CA LEU A 39 9.90 4.17 9.68
C LEU A 39 9.33 3.20 10.73
N VAL A 40 10.09 2.17 11.10
CA VAL A 40 9.71 1.23 12.17
C VAL A 40 9.61 1.94 13.52
N GLY A 41 10.49 2.93 13.78
CA GLY A 41 10.42 3.79 14.96
C GLY A 41 9.16 4.65 15.05
N LEU A 42 8.40 4.79 13.96
CA LEU A 42 7.07 5.43 13.95
C LEU A 42 5.92 4.48 14.30
N GLU A 43 6.23 3.22 14.60
CA GLU A 43 5.30 2.18 15.05
C GLU A 43 4.12 1.91 14.08
N PRO A 44 4.37 1.69 12.77
CA PRO A 44 3.31 1.28 11.87
C PRO A 44 2.78 -0.11 12.24
N ASP A 45 1.49 -0.33 11.98
CA ASP A 45 0.88 -1.65 12.18
C ASP A 45 1.40 -2.67 11.15
N PHE A 46 1.64 -2.21 9.91
CA PHE A 46 2.31 -3.01 8.87
C PHE A 46 2.98 -2.13 7.80
N ILE A 47 3.91 -2.73 7.04
CA ILE A 47 4.56 -2.08 5.90
C ILE A 47 4.35 -2.93 4.65
N THR A 48 3.90 -2.33 3.55
CA THR A 48 3.82 -2.98 2.24
C THR A 48 5.04 -2.66 1.39
N VAL A 49 5.48 -3.63 0.60
CA VAL A 49 6.60 -3.46 -0.34
C VAL A 49 6.09 -3.65 -1.76
N THR A 50 6.22 -2.59 -2.58
CA THR A 50 5.72 -2.65 -3.95
C THR A 50 6.48 -3.65 -4.81
N TYR A 51 5.84 -4.07 -5.88
CA TYR A 51 6.41 -4.96 -6.87
C TYR A 51 6.93 -4.10 -8.04
N GLY A 52 8.22 -4.17 -8.32
CA GLY A 52 8.76 -3.38 -9.41
C GLY A 52 8.29 -3.86 -10.77
N ALA A 53 7.92 -2.93 -11.63
CA ALA A 53 7.67 -3.22 -13.03
C ALA A 53 8.87 -3.98 -13.64
N MET A 54 8.58 -5.04 -14.43
CA MET A 54 9.57 -5.82 -15.18
C MET A 54 10.27 -7.02 -14.49
N GLY A 55 9.71 -7.56 -13.41
CA GLY A 55 10.19 -8.87 -12.88
C GLY A 55 11.58 -8.87 -12.20
N THR A 56 12.45 -7.91 -12.50
CA THR A 56 13.81 -7.82 -11.94
C THR A 56 13.85 -7.48 -10.45
N THR A 57 12.74 -7.04 -9.89
CA THR A 57 12.62 -6.66 -8.47
C THR A 57 11.81 -7.67 -7.65
N ARG A 58 11.33 -8.76 -8.24
CA ARG A 58 10.56 -9.81 -7.52
C ARG A 58 11.29 -10.29 -6.28
N ASP A 59 12.52 -10.71 -6.46
CA ASP A 59 13.33 -11.24 -5.37
C ASP A 59 13.62 -10.17 -4.31
N ARG A 60 13.89 -8.93 -4.73
CA ARG A 60 14.10 -7.82 -3.79
C ARG A 60 12.85 -7.42 -3.00
N THR A 61 11.67 -7.46 -3.62
CA THR A 61 10.41 -7.21 -2.91
C THR A 61 10.23 -8.21 -1.78
N LEU A 62 10.43 -9.49 -2.08
CA LEU A 62 10.32 -10.56 -1.09
C LEU A 62 11.40 -10.44 0.00
N GLU A 63 12.66 -10.19 -0.38
CA GLU A 63 13.78 -9.99 0.54
C GLU A 63 13.50 -8.84 1.52
N ILE A 64 13.04 -7.69 1.03
CA ILE A 64 12.74 -6.52 1.86
C ILE A 64 11.55 -6.79 2.78
N ALA A 65 10.47 -7.39 2.27
CA ALA A 65 9.32 -7.71 3.08
C ALA A 65 9.65 -8.72 4.19
N ALA A 66 10.45 -9.73 3.87
CA ALA A 66 10.94 -10.72 4.84
C ALA A 66 11.86 -10.07 5.90
N LEU A 67 12.76 -9.15 5.49
CA LEU A 67 13.61 -8.38 6.40
C LEU A 67 12.77 -7.55 7.39
N ILE A 68 11.75 -6.84 6.90
CA ILE A 68 10.87 -6.02 7.75
C ILE A 68 10.20 -6.89 8.80
N LYS A 69 9.66 -8.03 8.39
CA LYS A 69 8.94 -8.92 9.30
C LYS A 69 9.85 -9.66 10.25
N ASN A 70 10.90 -10.30 9.74
CA ASN A 70 11.68 -11.27 10.51
C ASN A 70 12.82 -10.61 11.31
N GLU A 71 13.37 -9.50 10.82
CA GLU A 71 14.47 -8.81 11.48
C GLU A 71 14.02 -7.54 12.24
N LEU A 72 13.07 -6.76 11.66
CA LEU A 72 12.60 -5.52 12.27
C LEU A 72 11.32 -5.69 13.10
N GLY A 73 10.68 -6.86 13.07
CA GLY A 73 9.56 -7.22 13.93
C GLY A 73 8.23 -6.51 13.60
N VAL A 74 8.12 -5.86 12.43
CA VAL A 74 6.87 -5.24 11.95
C VAL A 74 6.20 -6.16 10.94
N GLU A 75 4.87 -6.30 11.00
CA GLU A 75 4.15 -7.08 10.00
C GLU A 75 4.37 -6.50 8.61
N SER A 76 4.52 -7.36 7.62
CA SER A 76 4.83 -6.93 6.27
C SER A 76 3.99 -7.66 5.23
N ALA A 77 3.74 -6.97 4.11
CA ALA A 77 3.09 -7.52 2.94
C ALA A 77 3.93 -7.23 1.69
N CYS A 78 3.98 -8.19 0.79
CA CYS A 78 4.54 -7.95 -0.53
C CYS A 78 3.43 -7.74 -1.55
N HIS A 79 3.65 -6.84 -2.50
CA HIS A 79 2.82 -6.79 -3.70
C HIS A 79 3.08 -8.05 -4.54
N LEU A 80 2.05 -8.54 -5.19
CA LEU A 80 2.12 -9.61 -6.19
C LEU A 80 1.29 -9.19 -7.40
N THR A 81 1.86 -9.34 -8.60
CA THR A 81 1.17 -9.00 -9.84
C THR A 81 1.04 -10.22 -10.73
N CYS A 82 -0.06 -10.30 -11.49
CA CYS A 82 -0.27 -11.37 -12.48
C CYS A 82 0.24 -11.01 -13.89
N VAL A 83 0.60 -9.74 -14.14
CA VAL A 83 1.12 -9.34 -15.45
C VAL A 83 2.39 -10.11 -15.79
N GLY A 84 2.41 -10.71 -16.98
CA GLY A 84 3.59 -11.43 -17.48
C GLY A 84 3.95 -12.71 -16.72
N ALA A 85 3.07 -13.24 -15.86
CA ALA A 85 3.33 -14.46 -15.08
C ALA A 85 2.36 -15.58 -15.48
N SER A 86 2.89 -16.79 -15.61
CA SER A 86 2.10 -18.02 -15.69
C SER A 86 1.53 -18.42 -14.33
N ARG A 87 0.57 -19.33 -14.31
CA ARG A 87 0.00 -19.89 -13.07
C ARG A 87 1.04 -20.61 -12.24
N ASP A 88 1.92 -21.39 -12.86
CA ASP A 88 2.99 -22.11 -12.17
C ASP A 88 3.99 -21.14 -11.52
N GLU A 89 4.36 -20.05 -12.20
CA GLU A 89 5.22 -19.01 -11.62
C GLU A 89 4.54 -18.29 -10.44
N LEU A 90 3.23 -18.12 -10.48
CA LEU A 90 2.46 -17.57 -9.35
C LEU A 90 2.42 -18.55 -8.17
N ASP A 91 2.21 -19.85 -8.41
CA ASP A 91 2.28 -20.89 -7.40
C ASP A 91 3.65 -20.91 -6.71
N ASP A 92 4.74 -20.89 -7.47
CA ASP A 92 6.09 -20.86 -6.92
C ASP A 92 6.36 -19.59 -6.11
N THR A 93 5.86 -18.45 -6.59
CA THR A 93 5.97 -17.20 -5.85
C THR A 93 5.19 -17.24 -4.54
N LEU A 94 3.99 -17.79 -4.52
CA LEU A 94 3.17 -17.94 -3.31
C LEU A 94 3.83 -18.87 -2.28
N ARG A 95 4.46 -19.99 -2.74
CA ARG A 95 5.26 -20.86 -1.84
C ARG A 95 6.41 -20.09 -1.22
N ARG A 96 7.17 -19.33 -2.02
CA ARG A 96 8.30 -18.50 -1.54
C ARG A 96 7.84 -17.43 -0.54
N ILE A 97 6.70 -16.79 -0.77
CA ILE A 97 6.09 -15.84 0.17
C ILE A 97 5.80 -16.56 1.50
N TYR A 98 5.16 -17.72 1.44
CA TYR A 98 4.85 -18.52 2.62
C TYR A 98 6.10 -18.94 3.40
N ASP A 99 7.11 -19.48 2.70
CA ASP A 99 8.37 -19.97 3.29
C ASP A 99 9.18 -18.84 3.91
N SER A 100 9.06 -17.61 3.38
CA SER A 100 9.67 -16.41 3.96
C SER A 100 8.97 -15.90 5.23
N GLY A 101 7.93 -16.58 5.70
CA GLY A 101 7.16 -16.20 6.89
C GLY A 101 6.09 -15.14 6.61
N LEU A 102 5.97 -14.62 5.40
CA LEU A 102 4.97 -13.60 5.05
C LEU A 102 3.57 -14.22 4.93
N ARG A 103 2.57 -13.46 5.33
CA ARG A 103 1.16 -13.90 5.33
C ARG A 103 0.20 -12.86 4.78
N ASN A 104 0.71 -11.73 4.28
CA ASN A 104 -0.11 -10.67 3.68
C ASN A 104 0.40 -10.34 2.28
N ILE A 105 -0.53 -10.19 1.34
CA ILE A 105 -0.25 -9.95 -0.08
C ILE A 105 -1.12 -8.80 -0.56
N VAL A 106 -0.54 -7.84 -1.29
CA VAL A 106 -1.31 -6.86 -2.07
C VAL A 106 -1.38 -7.38 -3.51
N ALA A 107 -2.55 -7.90 -3.88
CA ALA A 107 -2.80 -8.52 -5.18
C ALA A 107 -3.22 -7.48 -6.22
N LEU A 108 -2.41 -7.32 -7.25
CA LEU A 108 -2.61 -6.34 -8.31
C LEU A 108 -2.54 -7.02 -9.69
N ARG A 109 -3.12 -6.38 -10.70
CA ARG A 109 -2.87 -6.81 -12.09
C ARG A 109 -1.41 -6.58 -12.47
N GLY A 110 -0.90 -5.42 -12.15
CA GLY A 110 0.37 -4.89 -12.61
C GLY A 110 0.24 -4.18 -13.97
N ASP A 111 1.19 -3.28 -14.25
CA ASP A 111 1.25 -2.56 -15.52
C ASP A 111 2.11 -3.33 -16.51
N PRO A 112 1.76 -3.31 -17.80
CA PRO A 112 2.57 -3.95 -18.81
C PRO A 112 3.97 -3.33 -18.89
N PRO A 113 5.01 -4.13 -19.13
CA PRO A 113 6.37 -3.63 -19.27
C PRO A 113 6.47 -2.53 -20.33
N GLY A 114 7.09 -1.40 -19.97
CA GLY A 114 7.26 -0.27 -20.88
C GLY A 114 6.02 0.58 -21.12
N GLY A 115 4.90 0.35 -20.42
CA GLY A 115 3.66 1.12 -20.59
C GLY A 115 2.92 0.83 -21.90
N GLY A 116 3.19 -0.33 -22.51
CA GLY A 116 2.50 -0.79 -23.72
C GLY A 116 1.11 -1.36 -23.45
N GLU A 117 0.50 -1.97 -24.47
CA GLU A 117 -0.76 -2.68 -24.30
C GLU A 117 -0.59 -3.94 -23.45
N PHE A 118 -1.59 -4.21 -22.62
CA PHE A 118 -1.60 -5.42 -21.81
C PHE A 118 -1.79 -6.66 -22.68
N THR A 119 -0.82 -7.58 -22.60
CA THR A 119 -0.93 -8.89 -23.24
C THR A 119 -1.04 -9.95 -22.17
N GLN A 120 -2.13 -10.70 -22.19
CA GLN A 120 -2.32 -11.82 -21.27
C GLN A 120 -1.37 -12.97 -21.66
N PRO A 121 -0.58 -13.52 -20.73
CA PRO A 121 0.17 -14.76 -20.98
C PRO A 121 -0.78 -15.91 -21.33
N GLU A 122 -0.34 -16.84 -22.17
CA GLU A 122 -1.16 -17.98 -22.64
C GLU A 122 -1.75 -18.79 -21.47
N ASP A 123 -0.97 -18.99 -20.41
CA ASP A 123 -1.39 -19.64 -19.17
C ASP A 123 -1.34 -18.69 -17.96
N GLY A 124 -1.78 -17.46 -18.15
CA GLY A 124 -1.78 -16.42 -17.11
C GLY A 124 -3.13 -15.78 -16.94
N TYR A 125 -3.15 -14.67 -16.20
CA TYR A 125 -4.35 -13.95 -15.83
C TYR A 125 -4.40 -12.54 -16.44
N ARG A 126 -5.64 -12.07 -16.66
CA ARG A 126 -5.88 -10.74 -17.21
C ARG A 126 -6.15 -9.69 -16.13
N TYR A 127 -6.79 -10.07 -15.02
CA TYR A 127 -7.29 -9.14 -14.02
C TYR A 127 -6.75 -9.46 -12.62
N GLY A 128 -6.69 -8.44 -11.77
CA GLY A 128 -6.35 -8.63 -10.36
C GLY A 128 -7.34 -9.53 -9.61
N SER A 129 -8.61 -9.59 -10.01
CA SER A 129 -9.60 -10.53 -9.47
C SER A 129 -9.24 -11.99 -9.75
N ASP A 130 -8.64 -12.27 -10.92
CA ASP A 130 -8.18 -13.63 -11.24
C ASP A 130 -7.02 -14.04 -10.35
N LEU A 131 -6.11 -13.10 -10.05
CA LEU A 131 -5.04 -13.33 -9.09
C LEU A 131 -5.57 -13.58 -7.66
N VAL A 132 -6.57 -12.83 -7.22
CA VAL A 132 -7.21 -13.08 -5.91
C VAL A 132 -7.81 -14.50 -5.87
N ARG A 133 -8.53 -14.92 -6.92
CA ARG A 133 -9.07 -16.27 -7.04
C ARG A 133 -7.97 -17.32 -6.99
N HIS A 134 -6.90 -17.12 -7.74
CA HIS A 134 -5.75 -18.03 -7.78
C HIS A 134 -5.11 -18.19 -6.39
N ILE A 135 -4.92 -17.09 -5.65
CA ILE A 135 -4.41 -17.14 -4.27
C ILE A 135 -5.33 -17.99 -3.39
N ARG A 136 -6.66 -17.83 -3.49
CA ARG A 136 -7.63 -18.60 -2.69
C ARG A 136 -7.66 -20.08 -3.05
N GLU A 137 -7.57 -20.40 -4.33
CA GLU A 137 -7.47 -21.79 -4.82
C GLU A 137 -6.14 -22.44 -4.40
N PHE A 138 -5.04 -21.71 -4.48
CA PHE A 138 -3.73 -22.14 -4.00
C PHE A 138 -3.75 -22.46 -2.50
N GLU A 139 -4.29 -21.56 -1.66
CA GLU A 139 -4.40 -21.77 -0.21
C GLU A 139 -5.23 -23.03 0.12
N ALA A 140 -6.35 -23.21 -0.56
CA ALA A 140 -7.22 -24.38 -0.35
C ALA A 140 -6.49 -25.67 -0.72
N ARG A 141 -5.71 -25.67 -1.79
CA ARG A 141 -4.96 -26.82 -2.30
C ARG A 141 -3.75 -27.16 -1.42
N GLU A 142 -2.95 -26.14 -1.06
CA GLU A 142 -1.65 -26.36 -0.39
C GLU A 142 -1.78 -26.41 1.13
N PHE A 143 -2.72 -25.65 1.71
CA PHE A 143 -2.81 -25.47 3.16
C PHE A 143 -4.17 -25.88 3.76
N GLY A 144 -5.13 -26.27 2.94
CA GLY A 144 -6.45 -26.66 3.38
C GLY A 144 -7.36 -25.53 3.88
N GLY A 145 -6.98 -24.27 3.69
CA GLY A 145 -7.77 -23.13 4.13
C GLY A 145 -7.05 -21.79 4.03
N ARG A 146 -7.72 -20.73 4.47
CA ARG A 146 -7.18 -19.36 4.39
C ARG A 146 -5.89 -19.19 5.17
N THR A 147 -4.84 -18.78 4.50
CA THR A 147 -3.48 -18.59 5.00
C THR A 147 -2.97 -17.18 4.80
N PHE A 148 -3.41 -16.51 3.73
CA PHE A 148 -3.00 -15.16 3.40
C PHE A 148 -4.11 -14.13 3.65
N GLY A 149 -3.74 -12.95 4.18
CA GLY A 149 -4.52 -11.73 4.05
C GLY A 149 -4.26 -11.12 2.67
N VAL A 150 -5.32 -10.82 1.92
CA VAL A 150 -5.22 -10.29 0.56
C VAL A 150 -5.80 -8.89 0.49
N ALA A 151 -4.97 -7.90 0.17
CA ALA A 151 -5.40 -6.55 -0.14
C ALA A 151 -5.47 -6.33 -1.67
N VAL A 152 -6.35 -5.44 -2.09
CA VAL A 152 -6.51 -5.01 -3.49
C VAL A 152 -6.60 -3.49 -3.59
N GLY A 153 -6.30 -2.94 -4.77
CA GLY A 153 -6.46 -1.52 -5.05
C GLY A 153 -7.91 -1.13 -5.32
N GLY A 154 -8.33 0.04 -4.79
CA GLY A 154 -9.56 0.76 -5.13
C GLY A 154 -9.23 2.17 -5.64
N TYR A 155 -10.14 2.82 -6.39
CA TYR A 155 -9.88 4.10 -7.04
C TYR A 155 -10.98 5.10 -6.69
N PRO A 156 -10.71 6.06 -5.79
CA PRO A 156 -11.69 7.10 -5.47
C PRO A 156 -12.14 7.91 -6.69
N GLU A 157 -11.24 8.13 -7.64
CA GLU A 157 -11.44 8.92 -8.86
C GLU A 157 -11.66 8.08 -10.13
N THR A 158 -11.88 6.77 -10.01
CA THR A 158 -12.02 5.83 -11.12
C THR A 158 -10.66 5.41 -11.74
N HIS A 159 -10.53 4.12 -12.02
CA HIS A 159 -9.36 3.57 -12.70
C HIS A 159 -9.24 4.14 -14.13
N PRO A 160 -8.06 4.60 -14.58
CA PRO A 160 -7.90 5.22 -15.92
C PRO A 160 -8.37 4.34 -17.10
N GLU A 161 -8.33 3.02 -16.96
CA GLU A 161 -8.80 2.09 -18.01
C GLU A 161 -10.27 1.73 -17.90
N ALA A 162 -10.99 2.13 -16.84
CA ALA A 162 -12.41 1.89 -16.72
C ALA A 162 -13.19 2.89 -17.57
N THR A 163 -14.32 2.46 -18.14
CA THR A 163 -15.19 3.32 -18.95
C THR A 163 -15.98 4.32 -18.11
N GLY A 164 -15.98 4.12 -16.77
CA GLY A 164 -16.63 5.01 -15.82
C GLY A 164 -16.63 4.44 -14.40
N PRO A 165 -17.15 5.23 -13.43
CA PRO A 165 -17.11 4.87 -12.01
C PRO A 165 -17.93 3.63 -11.68
N ASP A 166 -18.99 3.32 -12.42
CA ASP A 166 -19.83 2.15 -12.17
C ASP A 166 -19.11 0.85 -12.59
N GLU A 167 -18.40 0.87 -13.71
CA GLU A 167 -17.58 -0.26 -14.13
C GLU A 167 -16.43 -0.51 -13.17
N ASP A 168 -15.73 0.55 -12.75
CA ASP A 168 -14.63 0.42 -11.79
C ASP A 168 -15.13 -0.13 -10.45
N LEU A 169 -16.29 0.32 -9.97
CA LEU A 169 -16.93 -0.18 -8.77
C LEU A 169 -17.34 -1.67 -8.91
N ALA A 170 -17.87 -2.07 -10.07
CA ALA A 170 -18.18 -3.47 -10.36
C ALA A 170 -16.92 -4.34 -10.38
N ASN A 171 -15.81 -3.84 -10.94
CA ASN A 171 -14.52 -4.51 -10.93
C ASN A 171 -13.96 -4.65 -9.51
N LEU A 172 -14.12 -3.62 -8.65
CA LEU A 172 -13.76 -3.71 -7.25
C LEU A 172 -14.62 -4.74 -6.50
N LYS A 173 -15.94 -4.72 -6.74
CA LYS A 173 -16.87 -5.69 -6.15
C LYS A 173 -16.45 -7.13 -6.50
N ASN A 174 -16.10 -7.37 -7.77
CA ASN A 174 -15.61 -8.69 -8.20
C ASN A 174 -14.34 -9.11 -7.46
N LYS A 175 -13.37 -8.19 -7.24
CA LYS A 175 -12.17 -8.49 -6.44
C LYS A 175 -12.51 -8.89 -5.00
N VAL A 176 -13.46 -8.19 -4.38
CA VAL A 176 -13.90 -8.45 -3.02
C VAL A 176 -14.66 -9.76 -2.92
N ASP A 177 -15.64 -10.01 -3.81
CA ASP A 177 -16.44 -11.23 -3.84
C ASP A 177 -15.57 -12.48 -4.12
N THR A 178 -14.48 -12.30 -4.84
CA THR A 178 -13.49 -13.36 -5.09
C THR A 178 -12.64 -13.67 -3.87
N GLY A 179 -12.63 -12.78 -2.85
CA GLY A 179 -12.04 -13.08 -1.54
C GLY A 179 -10.98 -12.09 -1.05
N ALA A 180 -10.93 -10.87 -1.56
CA ALA A 180 -10.07 -9.84 -0.97
C ALA A 180 -10.53 -9.46 0.45
N ASP A 181 -9.58 -9.21 1.35
CA ASP A 181 -9.79 -8.92 2.77
C ASP A 181 -9.65 -7.44 3.11
N LEU A 182 -9.03 -6.66 2.24
CA LEU A 182 -8.75 -5.24 2.43
C LEU A 182 -8.74 -4.52 1.09
N VAL A 183 -9.27 -3.30 1.06
CA VAL A 183 -9.12 -2.37 -0.07
C VAL A 183 -8.24 -1.22 0.37
N ILE A 184 -7.12 -1.00 -0.32
CA ILE A 184 -6.26 0.18 -0.16
C ILE A 184 -6.54 1.09 -1.36
N THR A 185 -6.87 2.36 -1.12
CA THR A 185 -7.19 3.24 -2.25
C THR A 185 -5.94 3.78 -2.93
N GLN A 186 -6.05 4.06 -4.22
CA GLN A 186 -5.12 4.96 -4.90
C GLN A 186 -5.12 6.31 -4.19
N LEU A 187 -4.00 7.06 -4.29
CA LEU A 187 -3.87 8.39 -3.74
C LEU A 187 -4.92 9.36 -4.33
N PHE A 188 -5.29 10.34 -3.52
CA PHE A 188 -6.20 11.43 -3.86
C PHE A 188 -5.82 12.68 -3.03
N PHE A 189 -6.27 13.88 -3.45
CA PHE A 189 -5.94 15.15 -2.78
C PHE A 189 -7.19 15.91 -2.30
N ASP A 190 -8.37 15.31 -2.42
CA ASP A 190 -9.63 15.80 -1.89
C ASP A 190 -10.33 14.66 -1.14
N ASN A 191 -10.53 14.82 0.17
CA ASN A 191 -11.19 13.80 0.99
C ASN A 191 -12.64 13.54 0.60
N ALA A 192 -13.31 14.51 -0.05
CA ALA A 192 -14.68 14.31 -0.54
C ALA A 192 -14.77 13.15 -1.54
N LEU A 193 -13.71 12.95 -2.36
CA LEU A 193 -13.63 11.84 -3.31
C LEU A 193 -13.57 10.49 -2.59
N PHE A 194 -12.81 10.41 -1.51
CA PHE A 194 -12.74 9.18 -0.70
C PHE A 194 -14.08 8.88 -0.01
N PHE A 195 -14.72 9.86 0.58
CA PHE A 195 -15.99 9.64 1.28
C PHE A 195 -17.13 9.28 0.32
N ASP A 196 -17.15 9.87 -0.88
CA ASP A 196 -18.10 9.45 -1.93
C ASP A 196 -17.82 8.02 -2.40
N PHE A 197 -16.55 7.69 -2.62
CA PHE A 197 -16.13 6.33 -2.97
C PHE A 197 -16.54 5.32 -1.89
N GLU A 198 -16.26 5.60 -0.62
CA GLU A 198 -16.66 4.73 0.49
C GLU A 198 -18.18 4.53 0.53
N LYS A 199 -18.95 5.61 0.38
CA LYS A 199 -20.42 5.54 0.30
C LYS A 199 -20.89 4.64 -0.85
N ARG A 200 -20.30 4.79 -2.05
CA ARG A 200 -20.63 3.96 -3.22
C ARG A 200 -20.24 2.51 -3.01
N THR A 201 -19.11 2.22 -2.39
CA THR A 201 -18.69 0.84 -2.08
C THR A 201 -19.67 0.17 -1.12
N ARG A 202 -20.11 0.87 -0.05
CA ARG A 202 -21.13 0.35 0.88
C ARG A 202 -22.48 0.13 0.19
N ALA A 203 -22.91 1.05 -0.67
CA ALA A 203 -24.15 0.90 -1.45
C ALA A 203 -24.10 -0.31 -2.40
N ALA A 204 -22.92 -0.66 -2.93
CA ALA A 204 -22.69 -1.85 -3.74
C ALA A 204 -22.54 -3.15 -2.92
N GLY A 205 -22.72 -3.10 -1.59
CA GLY A 205 -22.60 -4.27 -0.71
C GLY A 205 -21.16 -4.72 -0.49
N ILE A 206 -20.17 -3.82 -0.57
CA ILE A 206 -18.79 -4.10 -0.21
C ILE A 206 -18.62 -3.81 1.28
N GLU A 207 -18.56 -4.87 2.10
CA GLU A 207 -18.35 -4.80 3.56
C GLU A 207 -16.86 -4.81 3.94
N THR A 208 -16.00 -5.20 3.02
CA THR A 208 -14.54 -5.22 3.21
C THR A 208 -14.04 -3.82 3.62
N PRO A 209 -13.12 -3.71 4.60
CA PRO A 209 -12.53 -2.44 4.98
C PRO A 209 -11.90 -1.72 3.77
N VAL A 210 -12.19 -0.42 3.65
CA VAL A 210 -11.62 0.47 2.63
C VAL A 210 -10.77 1.50 3.35
N ILE A 211 -9.47 1.53 3.03
CA ILE A 211 -8.48 2.36 3.71
C ILE A 211 -7.96 3.43 2.76
N PRO A 212 -8.02 4.71 3.14
CA PRO A 212 -7.49 5.80 2.32
C PRO A 212 -5.98 5.70 2.18
N GLY A 213 -5.50 5.81 0.94
CA GLY A 213 -4.09 5.92 0.59
C GLY A 213 -3.70 7.40 0.45
N LEU A 214 -2.79 7.89 1.29
CA LEU A 214 -2.31 9.27 1.25
C LEU A 214 -0.85 9.34 0.81
N MET A 215 -0.54 10.30 -0.06
CA MET A 215 0.81 10.54 -0.51
C MET A 215 1.22 11.99 -0.24
N PRO A 216 2.23 12.21 0.60
CA PRO A 216 2.81 13.55 0.78
C PRO A 216 3.45 14.07 -0.53
N ILE A 217 3.16 15.30 -0.90
CA ILE A 217 3.81 15.96 -2.03
C ILE A 217 5.18 16.44 -1.57
N LEU A 218 6.24 16.10 -2.31
CA LEU A 218 7.61 16.49 -2.00
C LEU A 218 8.20 17.48 -3.00
N SER A 219 7.59 17.63 -4.17
CA SER A 219 7.90 18.69 -5.14
C SER A 219 6.79 18.80 -6.20
N SER A 220 6.68 19.94 -6.84
CA SER A 220 5.69 20.18 -7.90
C SER A 220 5.88 19.22 -9.10
N LYS A 221 7.14 18.95 -9.51
CA LYS A 221 7.42 18.00 -10.60
C LYS A 221 7.02 16.57 -10.27
N GLN A 222 7.24 16.16 -9.01
CA GLN A 222 6.89 14.81 -8.57
C GLN A 222 5.38 14.58 -8.66
N ILE A 223 4.59 15.50 -8.12
CA ILE A 223 3.13 15.35 -8.10
C ILE A 223 2.54 15.36 -9.51
N GLU A 224 2.99 16.24 -10.39
CA GLU A 224 2.55 16.28 -11.80
C GLU A 224 2.82 14.95 -12.50
N ARG A 225 3.99 14.35 -12.29
CA ARG A 225 4.35 13.05 -12.85
C ARG A 225 3.47 11.91 -12.28
N ILE A 226 3.29 11.86 -10.97
CA ILE A 226 2.55 10.75 -10.33
C ILE A 226 1.07 10.82 -10.71
N THR A 227 0.45 11.99 -10.64
CA THR A 227 -0.96 12.16 -11.01
C THR A 227 -1.24 11.84 -12.48
N SER A 228 -0.30 12.18 -13.39
CA SER A 228 -0.44 11.80 -14.80
C SER A 228 -0.38 10.29 -15.04
N MET A 229 0.25 9.52 -14.13
CA MET A 229 0.34 8.06 -14.23
C MET A 229 -0.87 7.34 -13.62
N CYS A 230 -1.37 7.84 -12.49
CA CYS A 230 -2.46 7.17 -11.75
C CYS A 230 -3.85 7.77 -11.98
N GLY A 231 -3.95 8.86 -12.74
CA GLY A 231 -5.22 9.51 -13.06
C GLY A 231 -5.81 10.36 -11.91
N ALA A 232 -5.06 10.55 -10.81
CA ALA A 232 -5.53 11.38 -9.70
C ALA A 232 -5.57 12.87 -10.09
N SER A 233 -6.61 13.58 -9.67
CA SER A 233 -6.77 15.02 -9.91
C SER A 233 -6.01 15.86 -8.87
N ILE A 234 -5.53 17.02 -9.28
CA ILE A 234 -4.99 18.04 -8.38
C ILE A 234 -6.04 19.13 -8.22
N PRO A 235 -6.63 19.32 -7.03
CA PRO A 235 -7.63 20.36 -6.79
C PRO A 235 -7.12 21.75 -7.18
N PRO A 236 -7.98 22.66 -7.72
CA PRO A 236 -7.55 23.97 -8.20
C PRO A 236 -6.80 24.81 -7.16
N GLY A 237 -7.23 24.77 -5.89
CA GLY A 237 -6.54 25.49 -4.79
C GLY A 237 -5.14 24.96 -4.56
N LEU A 238 -4.98 23.63 -4.50
CA LEU A 238 -3.66 22.99 -4.35
C LEU A 238 -2.75 23.30 -5.53
N ARG A 239 -3.28 23.26 -6.77
CA ARG A 239 -2.52 23.62 -7.95
C ARG A 239 -2.01 25.05 -7.88
N ALA A 240 -2.86 26.00 -7.50
CA ALA A 240 -2.48 27.40 -7.35
C ALA A 240 -1.38 27.60 -6.30
N ASP A 241 -1.40 26.84 -5.20
CA ASP A 241 -0.37 26.93 -4.16
C ASP A 241 0.94 26.28 -4.63
N LEU A 242 0.90 25.16 -5.33
CA LEU A 242 2.09 24.54 -5.93
C LEU A 242 2.71 25.38 -7.04
N ASP A 243 1.91 26.09 -7.81
CA ASP A 243 2.42 27.00 -8.88
C ASP A 243 3.20 28.18 -8.29
N LYS A 244 2.81 28.70 -7.12
CA LYS A 244 3.56 29.76 -6.40
C LYS A 244 4.95 29.30 -5.95
N CYS A 245 5.13 28.02 -5.69
CA CYS A 245 6.38 27.44 -5.21
C CYS A 245 7.04 26.47 -6.22
N ARG A 246 6.71 26.59 -7.51
CA ARG A 246 7.14 25.65 -8.56
C ARG A 246 8.67 25.48 -8.69
N ALA A 247 9.43 26.53 -8.37
CA ALA A 247 10.89 26.55 -8.40
C ALA A 247 11.54 26.28 -7.03
N ASP A 248 10.73 26.09 -5.98
CA ASP A 248 11.16 25.89 -4.59
C ASP A 248 10.58 24.58 -4.05
N ASP A 249 11.38 23.51 -4.12
CA ASP A 249 10.97 22.20 -3.66
C ASP A 249 10.72 22.15 -2.14
N ASP A 250 11.38 22.98 -1.33
CA ASP A 250 11.15 23.04 0.11
C ASP A 250 9.80 23.68 0.43
N ALA A 251 9.44 24.76 -0.28
CA ALA A 251 8.11 25.37 -0.16
C ALA A 251 7.01 24.41 -0.66
N ALA A 252 7.22 23.74 -1.81
CA ALA A 252 6.28 22.74 -2.32
C ALA A 252 6.11 21.56 -1.35
N ARG A 253 7.21 21.10 -0.74
CA ARG A 253 7.18 20.06 0.31
C ARG A 253 6.38 20.52 1.53
N ARG A 254 6.50 21.77 1.96
CA ARG A 254 5.71 22.30 3.08
C ARG A 254 4.22 22.26 2.77
N VAL A 255 3.81 22.78 1.61
CA VAL A 255 2.41 22.69 1.14
C VAL A 255 1.92 21.24 1.14
N GLY A 256 2.73 20.31 0.67
CA GLY A 256 2.36 18.89 0.59
C GLY A 256 2.22 18.21 1.95
N ILE A 257 3.10 18.52 2.90
CA ILE A 257 3.03 17.99 4.28
C ILE A 257 1.79 18.55 5.00
N ASP A 258 1.56 19.85 4.92
CA ASP A 258 0.42 20.52 5.57
C ASP A 258 -0.91 19.98 5.02
N LEU A 259 -1.02 19.76 3.70
CA LEU A 259 -2.17 19.11 3.09
C LEU A 259 -2.36 17.69 3.61
N CYS A 260 -1.30 16.88 3.62
CA CYS A 260 -1.38 15.48 4.07
C CYS A 260 -1.80 15.38 5.54
N ILE A 261 -1.30 16.28 6.40
CA ILE A 261 -1.71 16.37 7.81
C ILE A 261 -3.19 16.74 7.90
N SER A 262 -3.65 17.73 7.13
CA SER A 262 -5.06 18.15 7.11
C SER A 262 -5.98 17.02 6.63
N GLN A 263 -5.63 16.35 5.52
CA GLN A 263 -6.37 15.19 5.03
C GLN A 263 -6.46 14.08 6.08
N ALA A 264 -5.31 13.71 6.66
CA ALA A 264 -5.25 12.63 7.64
C ALA A 264 -6.08 12.94 8.90
N LYS A 265 -6.03 14.19 9.41
CA LYS A 265 -6.83 14.62 10.56
C LYS A 265 -8.33 14.49 10.28
N GLU A 266 -8.81 15.04 9.15
CA GLU A 266 -10.23 14.96 8.79
C GLU A 266 -10.69 13.50 8.63
N LEU A 267 -9.89 12.66 7.96
CA LEU A 267 -10.19 11.24 7.80
C LEU A 267 -10.33 10.53 9.16
N LEU A 268 -9.39 10.77 10.08
CA LEU A 268 -9.42 10.20 11.42
C LEU A 268 -10.61 10.72 12.26
N GLU A 269 -10.91 12.01 12.19
CA GLU A 269 -12.07 12.63 12.86
C GLU A 269 -13.39 12.05 12.35
N ARG A 270 -13.47 11.68 11.08
CA ARG A 270 -14.63 11.03 10.47
C ARG A 270 -14.65 9.50 10.65
N GLY A 271 -13.69 8.94 11.39
CA GLY A 271 -13.71 7.58 11.89
C GLY A 271 -13.26 6.52 10.88
N VAL A 272 -12.39 6.85 9.91
CA VAL A 272 -11.80 5.83 9.04
C VAL A 272 -11.03 4.79 9.86
N GLY A 273 -11.09 3.52 9.46
CA GLY A 273 -10.46 2.41 10.19
C GLY A 273 -8.93 2.43 10.19
N GLY A 274 -8.31 3.27 9.36
CA GLY A 274 -6.85 3.41 9.25
C GLY A 274 -6.44 4.30 8.09
N ILE A 275 -5.14 4.56 7.95
CA ILE A 275 -4.55 5.32 6.85
C ILE A 275 -3.32 4.57 6.33
N HIS A 276 -3.21 4.49 5.02
CA HIS A 276 -2.06 3.97 4.32
C HIS A 276 -1.24 5.11 3.72
N PHE A 277 0.04 5.24 4.09
CA PHE A 277 0.90 6.30 3.58
C PHE A 277 1.89 5.78 2.54
N TYR A 278 1.90 6.38 1.35
CA TYR A 278 2.91 6.19 0.31
C TYR A 278 4.17 7.00 0.67
N VAL A 279 5.14 6.37 1.33
CA VAL A 279 6.24 7.11 1.99
C VAL A 279 7.43 7.43 1.09
N LEU A 280 7.44 6.96 -0.18
CA LEU A 280 8.46 7.28 -1.19
C LEU A 280 9.91 7.01 -0.74
N ASN A 281 10.10 5.99 0.11
CA ASN A 281 11.40 5.60 0.70
C ASN A 281 12.12 6.74 1.45
N LYS A 282 11.37 7.65 2.07
CA LYS A 282 11.90 8.75 2.90
C LYS A 282 11.13 8.79 4.21
N SER A 283 11.83 9.00 5.33
CA SER A 283 11.24 8.98 6.68
C SER A 283 10.89 10.36 7.22
N ASP A 284 11.65 11.41 6.85
CA ASP A 284 11.57 12.73 7.50
C ASP A 284 10.16 13.36 7.44
N HIS A 285 9.54 13.37 6.26
CA HIS A 285 8.21 13.95 6.09
C HIS A 285 7.11 13.10 6.75
N ILE A 286 7.27 11.77 6.78
CA ILE A 286 6.34 10.88 7.47
C ILE A 286 6.43 11.08 8.97
N LYS A 287 7.63 11.25 9.52
CA LYS A 287 7.82 11.56 10.94
C LYS A 287 7.08 12.84 11.33
N GLU A 288 7.23 13.91 10.56
CA GLU A 288 6.53 15.18 10.78
C GLU A 288 5.00 15.02 10.72
N ILE A 289 4.48 14.27 9.75
CA ILE A 289 3.06 13.97 9.64
C ILE A 289 2.58 13.18 10.85
N MET A 290 3.26 12.10 11.22
CA MET A 290 2.88 11.23 12.34
C MET A 290 2.90 11.96 13.69
N GLU A 291 3.84 12.89 13.90
CA GLU A 291 3.91 13.73 15.10
C GLU A 291 2.73 14.72 15.20
N ALA A 292 2.18 15.16 14.06
CA ALA A 292 1.06 16.09 14.00
C ALA A 292 -0.32 15.43 14.15
N LEU A 293 -0.41 14.08 14.03
CA LEU A 293 -1.67 13.35 14.09
C LEU A 293 -2.08 13.02 15.52
N PRO A 294 -3.40 13.00 15.83
CA PRO A 294 -3.92 12.69 17.17
C PRO A 294 -3.92 11.17 17.44
N LEU A 295 -2.81 10.50 17.15
CA LEU A 295 -2.65 9.07 17.37
C LEU A 295 -2.26 8.83 18.83
N ARG A 296 -3.08 8.11 19.60
CA ARG A 296 -2.71 7.67 20.95
C ARG A 296 -1.59 6.64 20.83
N ARG A 297 -0.37 7.06 21.14
CA ARG A 297 0.76 6.13 21.32
C ARG A 297 0.61 5.52 22.70
N GLU A 298 0.39 4.20 22.79
CA GLU A 298 0.60 3.52 24.06
C GLU A 298 2.10 3.53 24.35
N SER A 299 2.50 4.13 25.47
CA SER A 299 3.88 4.19 25.95
C SER A 299 4.33 2.78 26.37
N GLY A 300 4.70 1.95 25.40
CA GLY A 300 5.01 0.53 25.63
C GLY A 300 6.28 0.02 24.93
N TYR A 301 6.96 0.85 24.13
CA TYR A 301 8.07 0.35 23.32
C TYR A 301 9.44 0.41 24.03
N GLU A 302 9.62 1.15 25.11
CA GLU A 302 10.89 1.17 25.85
C GLU A 302 11.29 -0.21 26.42
N ASN A 303 10.36 -1.15 26.56
CA ASN A 303 10.60 -2.48 27.09
C ASN A 303 10.90 -3.59 26.06
N ARG A 304 10.82 -3.32 24.75
CA ARG A 304 11.09 -4.35 23.71
C ARG A 304 12.51 -4.30 23.16
N VAL A 305 13.21 -3.17 23.29
CA VAL A 305 14.60 -3.03 22.84
C VAL A 305 15.58 -3.47 23.93
N GLY A 306 15.14 -3.62 25.18
CA GLY A 306 15.96 -4.03 26.32
C GLY A 306 16.09 -5.54 26.57
N ALA A 307 15.27 -6.37 25.91
CA ALA A 307 15.38 -7.83 25.98
C ALA A 307 16.24 -8.35 24.82
N GLY A 308 17.50 -7.97 24.82
CA GLY A 308 18.51 -8.48 23.89
C GLY A 308 18.60 -10.01 24.02
N ASN A 309 18.30 -10.69 22.93
CA ASN A 309 18.64 -12.10 22.78
C ASN A 309 20.19 -12.21 22.73
N PRO A 310 20.85 -12.85 23.69
CA PRO A 310 22.31 -12.91 23.76
C PRO A 310 22.84 -14.00 22.81
N GLY A 311 22.81 -13.74 21.50
CA GLY A 311 23.27 -14.79 20.58
C GLY A 311 23.61 -14.37 19.15
N ILE A 312 23.58 -13.10 18.78
CA ILE A 312 24.01 -12.69 17.44
C ILE A 312 25.22 -11.74 17.54
N ARG A 313 26.41 -12.28 17.34
CA ARG A 313 27.59 -11.48 16.99
C ARG A 313 27.51 -11.10 15.51
N LEU A 314 27.66 -9.83 15.25
CA LEU A 314 27.84 -9.23 13.93
C LEU A 314 29.14 -9.68 13.29
#